data_65bc2bda798b3898ae518779a0f81125
#
_entry.id   65bc2bda798b3898ae518779a0f81125
#
_cell.length_a   1.000
_cell.length_b   1.000
_cell.length_c   1.000
_cell.angle_alpha   90.00
_cell.angle_beta   90.00
_cell.angle_gamma   90.00
#
_symmetry.space_group_name_H-M   'P 1'
#
loop_
_entity.id
_entity.type
_entity.pdbx_description
1 polymer ?
#
loop_
_entity_poly.entity_id
_entity_poly.type
_entity_poly.pdbx_seq_one_letter_code
_entity_poly.pdbx_strand_id
1 'polypeptide(L)'
;MPPQIKRLLPLFVVFVGLFLLARYFLVPESFGKYGHYRAFSLDENAAAKLNYAGRDYCTECHDDVEAAKNEDVHTDLSCEVCHGPGQDHADDPENMKVIKPSGRQHCGLCHSRNTAKNPDVIVQIDLTEHYTDKDCIECHNPHKPWELKNQDSPEGNF
;
A
#
# COMPACT_ATOMS: atom_id res chain seq x y z
N MET A 1 -10.83 0.59 61.70
CA MET A 1 -10.58 0.08 60.38
C MET A 1 -10.65 -1.45 60.40
N PRO A 2 -11.43 -2.07 59.53
CA PRO A 2 -11.49 -3.53 59.44
C PRO A 2 -10.11 -4.13 59.17
N PRO A 3 -9.79 -5.32 59.75
CA PRO A 3 -8.46 -5.94 59.63
C PRO A 3 -8.07 -6.25 58.18
N GLN A 4 -9.04 -6.46 57.30
CA GLN A 4 -8.84 -6.67 55.85
C GLN A 4 -8.23 -5.44 55.19
N ILE A 5 -8.71 -4.23 55.48
CA ILE A 5 -8.21 -2.99 54.93
C ILE A 5 -6.76 -2.76 55.33
N LYS A 6 -6.42 -3.04 56.58
CA LYS A 6 -5.03 -2.88 57.07
C LYS A 6 -4.04 -3.77 56.33
N ARG A 7 -4.48 -4.93 55.80
CA ARG A 7 -3.65 -5.87 55.04
C ARG A 7 -3.61 -5.54 53.55
N LEU A 8 -4.75 -5.10 52.98
CA LEU A 8 -4.84 -4.81 51.54
C LEU A 8 -4.25 -3.44 51.17
N LEU A 9 -4.35 -2.45 52.06
CA LEU A 9 -3.87 -1.10 51.77
C LEU A 9 -2.37 -1.06 51.44
N PRO A 10 -1.46 -1.69 52.20
CA PRO A 10 -0.05 -1.67 51.81
C PRO A 10 0.23 -2.39 50.49
N LEU A 11 -0.46 -3.50 50.20
CA LEU A 11 -0.34 -4.19 48.92
C LEU A 11 -0.79 -3.32 47.77
N PHE A 12 -1.89 -2.59 47.94
CA PHE A 12 -2.40 -1.64 46.92
C PHE A 12 -1.41 -0.48 46.73
N VAL A 13 -0.85 0.08 47.77
CA VAL A 13 0.16 1.16 47.67
C VAL A 13 1.41 0.68 46.93
N VAL A 14 1.89 -0.53 47.24
CA VAL A 14 3.02 -1.14 46.51
C VAL A 14 2.67 -1.34 45.04
N PHE A 15 1.51 -1.88 44.74
CA PHE A 15 1.06 -2.07 43.34
C PHE A 15 1.00 -0.74 42.57
N VAL A 16 0.40 0.28 43.16
CA VAL A 16 0.33 1.62 42.54
C VAL A 16 1.74 2.21 42.36
N GLY A 17 2.60 2.07 43.35
CA GLY A 17 3.99 2.52 43.27
C GLY A 17 4.75 1.84 42.11
N LEU A 18 4.64 0.51 42.02
CA LEU A 18 5.25 -0.25 40.91
C LEU A 18 4.67 0.12 39.54
N PHE A 19 3.35 0.33 39.48
CA PHE A 19 2.69 0.78 38.24
C PHE A 19 3.20 2.14 37.80
N LEU A 20 3.28 3.10 38.71
CA LEU A 20 3.80 4.44 38.38
C LEU A 20 5.27 4.40 37.98
N LEU A 21 6.07 3.57 38.66
CA LEU A 21 7.48 3.36 38.30
C LEU A 21 7.61 2.75 36.90
N ALA A 22 6.84 1.71 36.62
CA ALA A 22 6.81 1.07 35.31
C ALA A 22 6.38 2.06 34.21
N ARG A 23 5.34 2.86 34.47
CA ARG A 23 4.89 3.91 33.56
C ARG A 23 6.01 4.92 33.28
N TYR A 24 6.71 5.36 34.32
CA TYR A 24 7.80 6.34 34.16
C TYR A 24 8.96 5.83 33.31
N PHE A 25 9.36 4.57 33.46
CA PHE A 25 10.48 3.99 32.73
C PHE A 25 10.12 3.40 31.35
N LEU A 26 8.90 2.90 31.19
CA LEU A 26 8.51 2.18 29.97
C LEU A 26 7.75 3.04 28.95
N VAL A 27 7.14 4.14 29.38
CA VAL A 27 6.40 5.01 28.45
C VAL A 27 7.35 6.04 27.84
N PRO A 28 7.52 6.06 26.51
CA PRO A 28 8.37 7.05 25.84
C PRO A 28 7.89 8.47 26.06
N GLU A 29 8.81 9.44 26.11
CA GLU A 29 8.49 10.87 26.29
C GLU A 29 7.53 11.41 25.21
N SER A 30 7.59 10.84 24.02
CA SER A 30 6.74 11.23 22.90
C SER A 30 5.32 10.65 22.96
N PHE A 31 5.03 9.77 23.94
CA PHE A 31 3.71 9.17 24.06
C PHE A 31 2.66 10.21 24.46
N GLY A 32 1.59 10.26 23.70
CA GLY A 32 0.48 11.18 23.97
C GLY A 32 0.64 12.59 23.39
N LYS A 33 1.75 12.90 22.72
CA LYS A 33 1.98 14.23 22.10
C LYS A 33 0.94 14.59 21.03
N TYR A 34 0.52 13.63 20.23
CA TYR A 34 -0.46 13.79 19.16
C TYR A 34 -1.65 12.81 19.27
N GLY A 35 -1.74 12.02 20.33
CA GLY A 35 -2.75 10.99 20.56
C GLY A 35 -2.20 9.81 21.34
N HIS A 36 -3.01 8.78 21.56
CA HIS A 36 -2.60 7.61 22.35
C HIS A 36 -1.61 6.69 21.61
N TYR A 37 -0.51 7.25 21.13
CA TYR A 37 0.57 6.51 20.46
C TYR A 37 1.93 7.19 20.67
N ARG A 38 2.99 6.50 20.30
CA ARG A 38 4.37 7.00 20.36
C ARG A 38 4.61 7.96 19.18
N ALA A 39 4.62 9.28 19.43
CA ALA A 39 4.72 10.29 18.38
C ALA A 39 6.04 10.20 17.56
N PHE A 40 7.14 9.75 18.14
CA PHE A 40 8.41 9.54 17.43
C PHE A 40 8.31 8.53 16.26
N SER A 41 7.29 7.67 16.24
CA SER A 41 7.06 6.80 15.09
C SER A 41 6.81 7.56 13.79
N LEU A 42 6.27 8.77 13.85
CA LEU A 42 6.10 9.63 12.68
C LEU A 42 7.43 10.13 12.17
N ASP A 43 8.28 10.59 13.08
CA ASP A 43 9.61 11.10 12.74
C ASP A 43 10.52 9.98 12.20
N GLU A 44 10.46 8.78 12.82
CA GLU A 44 11.17 7.59 12.35
C GLU A 44 10.73 7.16 10.95
N ASN A 45 9.42 7.16 10.68
CA ASN A 45 8.91 6.83 9.34
C ASN A 45 9.26 7.92 8.31
N ALA A 46 9.18 9.19 8.70
CA ALA A 46 9.55 10.30 7.82
C ALA A 46 11.04 10.33 7.49
N ALA A 47 11.90 9.85 8.40
CA ALA A 47 13.34 9.74 8.19
C ALA A 47 13.77 8.49 7.40
N ALA A 48 12.83 7.56 7.15
CA ALA A 48 13.13 6.38 6.34
C ALA A 48 13.48 6.79 4.89
N LYS A 49 14.47 6.09 4.29
CA LYS A 49 14.80 6.29 2.88
C LYS A 49 13.57 6.02 2.02
N LEU A 50 13.22 6.97 1.16
CA LEU A 50 12.19 6.75 0.15
C LEU A 50 12.72 5.76 -0.90
N ASN A 51 11.97 4.72 -1.17
CA ASN A 51 12.29 3.72 -2.18
C ASN A 51 11.51 3.94 -3.47
N TYR A 52 10.79 5.06 -3.59
CA TYR A 52 10.06 5.45 -4.78
C TYR A 52 10.94 6.33 -5.66
N ALA A 53 11.10 5.94 -6.92
CA ALA A 53 11.86 6.69 -7.91
C ALA A 53 11.06 7.87 -8.49
N GLY A 54 9.74 7.68 -8.58
CA GLY A 54 8.84 8.63 -9.24
C GLY A 54 8.70 8.40 -10.74
N ARG A 55 7.60 8.93 -11.29
CA ARG A 55 7.22 8.74 -12.70
C ARG A 55 8.30 9.20 -13.67
N ASP A 56 8.91 10.35 -13.41
CA ASP A 56 9.89 10.95 -14.33
C ASP A 56 11.11 10.05 -14.55
N TYR A 57 11.58 9.40 -13.50
CA TYR A 57 12.68 8.42 -13.60
C TYR A 57 12.29 7.20 -14.45
N CYS A 58 11.05 6.71 -14.30
CA CYS A 58 10.58 5.57 -15.09
C CYS A 58 10.54 5.89 -16.58
N THR A 59 10.10 7.10 -16.93
CA THR A 59 9.90 7.53 -18.32
C THR A 59 11.19 7.82 -19.07
N GLU A 60 12.33 7.98 -18.40
CA GLU A 60 13.64 8.10 -19.06
C GLU A 60 14.00 6.84 -19.88
N CYS A 61 13.51 5.68 -19.47
CA CYS A 61 13.76 4.39 -20.15
C CYS A 61 12.49 3.72 -20.71
N HIS A 62 11.30 4.08 -20.22
CA HIS A 62 10.02 3.48 -20.56
C HIS A 62 9.04 4.52 -21.16
N ASP A 63 9.53 5.35 -22.07
CA ASP A 63 8.76 6.40 -22.74
C ASP A 63 7.65 5.84 -23.64
N ASP A 64 7.86 4.69 -24.23
CA ASP A 64 6.87 3.95 -25.03
C ASP A 64 5.68 3.47 -24.18
N VAL A 65 5.95 2.94 -22.99
CA VAL A 65 4.92 2.52 -22.03
C VAL A 65 4.15 3.74 -21.51
N GLU A 66 4.85 4.83 -21.25
CA GLU A 66 4.25 6.09 -20.82
C GLU A 66 3.33 6.67 -21.91
N ALA A 67 3.78 6.64 -23.18
CA ALA A 67 2.97 7.09 -24.30
C ALA A 67 1.67 6.28 -24.41
N ALA A 68 1.76 4.95 -24.33
CA ALA A 68 0.59 4.07 -24.36
C ALA A 68 -0.37 4.36 -23.18
N LYS A 69 0.16 4.58 -21.99
CA LYS A 69 -0.63 4.87 -20.78
C LYS A 69 -1.35 6.22 -20.87
N ASN A 70 -0.73 7.21 -21.50
CA ASN A 70 -1.29 8.55 -21.67
C ASN A 70 -2.45 8.61 -22.67
N GLU A 71 -2.64 7.58 -23.46
CA GLU A 71 -3.77 7.47 -24.41
C GLU A 71 -5.04 6.90 -23.75
N ASP A 72 -5.00 6.49 -22.48
CA ASP A 72 -6.12 5.81 -21.83
C ASP A 72 -6.31 6.27 -20.36
N VAL A 73 -7.30 5.70 -19.69
CA VAL A 73 -7.83 6.13 -18.38
C VAL A 73 -6.87 6.00 -17.20
N HIS A 74 -5.76 5.27 -17.34
CA HIS A 74 -4.74 5.16 -16.31
C HIS A 74 -3.65 6.25 -16.37
N THR A 75 -3.82 7.27 -17.21
CA THR A 75 -2.83 8.33 -17.45
C THR A 75 -2.30 8.98 -16.18
N ASP A 76 -3.16 9.25 -15.18
CA ASP A 76 -2.78 9.93 -13.94
C ASP A 76 -2.20 9.00 -12.86
N LEU A 77 -2.21 7.69 -13.08
CA LEU A 77 -1.65 6.75 -12.12
C LEU A 77 -0.11 6.73 -12.22
N SER A 78 0.56 6.81 -11.06
CA SER A 78 2.00 6.54 -11.02
C SER A 78 2.29 5.07 -11.33
N CYS A 79 3.39 4.80 -12.02
CA CYS A 79 3.87 3.46 -12.33
C CYS A 79 3.98 2.59 -11.08
N GLU A 80 4.44 3.19 -9.99
CA GLU A 80 4.70 2.54 -8.71
C GLU A 80 3.43 2.16 -7.93
N VAL A 81 2.25 2.66 -8.32
CA VAL A 81 0.97 2.20 -7.75
C VAL A 81 0.75 0.72 -8.05
N CYS A 82 1.15 0.28 -9.23
CA CYS A 82 1.03 -1.11 -9.67
C CYS A 82 2.33 -1.89 -9.50
N HIS A 83 3.47 -1.28 -9.82
CA HIS A 83 4.77 -1.96 -9.84
C HIS A 83 5.53 -1.91 -8.51
N GLY A 84 5.00 -1.17 -7.50
CA GLY A 84 5.67 -0.98 -6.23
C GLY A 84 6.89 -0.04 -6.32
N PRO A 85 7.64 0.12 -5.22
CA PRO A 85 8.79 1.01 -5.16
C PRO A 85 9.84 0.66 -6.20
N GLY A 86 10.25 1.62 -7.02
CA GLY A 86 11.11 1.44 -8.18
C GLY A 86 12.55 1.97 -8.04
N GLN A 87 12.93 2.58 -6.89
CA GLN A 87 14.23 3.22 -6.77
C GLN A 87 15.39 2.27 -6.99
N ASP A 88 15.33 1.08 -6.40
CA ASP A 88 16.42 0.10 -6.57
C ASP A 88 16.55 -0.38 -8.01
N HIS A 89 15.43 -0.50 -8.75
CA HIS A 89 15.45 -0.79 -10.18
C HIS A 89 15.99 0.38 -11.00
N ALA A 90 15.63 1.62 -10.67
CA ALA A 90 16.15 2.80 -11.34
C ALA A 90 17.67 2.96 -11.17
N ASP A 91 18.19 2.61 -9.99
CA ASP A 91 19.62 2.64 -9.68
C ASP A 91 20.39 1.47 -10.34
N ASP A 92 19.79 0.29 -10.48
CA ASP A 92 20.40 -0.92 -11.08
C ASP A 92 19.39 -1.73 -11.90
N PRO A 93 19.03 -1.29 -13.11
CA PRO A 93 17.97 -1.89 -13.91
C PRO A 93 18.32 -3.30 -14.45
N GLU A 94 19.59 -3.67 -14.49
CA GLU A 94 20.00 -4.99 -14.95
C GLU A 94 19.73 -6.08 -13.91
N ASN A 95 20.02 -5.81 -12.64
CA ASN A 95 19.95 -6.79 -11.56
C ASN A 95 18.67 -6.68 -10.73
N MET A 96 18.14 -5.47 -10.55
CA MET A 96 16.92 -5.24 -9.80
C MET A 96 15.71 -5.17 -10.72
N LYS A 97 14.62 -5.79 -10.33
CA LYS A 97 13.37 -5.76 -11.11
C LYS A 97 12.22 -5.29 -10.24
N VAL A 98 11.35 -4.48 -10.81
CA VAL A 98 10.08 -4.14 -10.20
C VAL A 98 9.10 -5.30 -10.27
N ILE A 99 8.11 -5.28 -9.39
CA ILE A 99 7.03 -6.27 -9.40
C ILE A 99 6.25 -6.15 -10.72
N LYS A 100 5.99 -7.29 -11.37
CA LYS A 100 5.00 -7.38 -12.45
C LYS A 100 3.66 -7.79 -11.84
N PRO A 101 2.69 -6.87 -11.76
CA PRO A 101 1.40 -7.19 -11.17
C PRO A 101 0.72 -8.32 -11.94
N SER A 102 0.21 -9.29 -11.22
CA SER A 102 -0.51 -10.43 -11.79
C SER A 102 -1.68 -10.82 -10.91
N GLY A 103 -2.62 -11.55 -11.50
CA GLY A 103 -3.79 -12.05 -10.81
C GLY A 103 -4.91 -11.02 -10.65
N ARG A 104 -6.11 -11.54 -10.59
CA ARG A 104 -7.37 -10.77 -10.51
C ARG A 104 -7.45 -9.88 -9.28
N GLN A 105 -6.87 -10.33 -8.16
CA GLN A 105 -6.93 -9.59 -6.90
C GLN A 105 -6.15 -8.28 -6.96
N HIS A 106 -5.04 -8.21 -7.70
CA HIS A 106 -4.26 -6.99 -7.82
C HIS A 106 -5.09 -5.85 -8.46
N CYS A 107 -5.71 -6.11 -9.60
CA CYS A 107 -6.62 -5.16 -10.24
C CYS A 107 -7.85 -4.87 -9.36
N GLY A 108 -8.34 -5.90 -8.67
CA GLY A 108 -9.46 -5.83 -7.75
C GLY A 108 -9.26 -4.92 -6.55
N LEU A 109 -8.02 -4.60 -6.14
CA LEU A 109 -7.77 -3.60 -5.10
C LEU A 109 -8.47 -2.27 -5.41
N CYS A 110 -8.49 -1.88 -6.68
CA CYS A 110 -9.18 -0.69 -7.14
C CYS A 110 -10.56 -1.01 -7.76
N HIS A 111 -10.63 -2.05 -8.59
CA HIS A 111 -11.80 -2.32 -9.44
C HIS A 111 -12.86 -3.23 -8.84
N SER A 112 -12.60 -3.94 -7.73
CA SER A 112 -13.66 -4.73 -7.09
C SER A 112 -14.79 -3.84 -6.56
N ARG A 113 -16.03 -4.31 -6.71
CA ARG A 113 -17.23 -3.62 -6.24
C ARG A 113 -17.12 -3.30 -4.75
N ASN A 114 -17.20 -2.01 -4.42
CA ASN A 114 -17.12 -1.50 -3.06
C ASN A 114 -17.97 -0.22 -2.94
N THR A 115 -18.91 -0.21 -2.00
CA THR A 115 -19.82 0.95 -1.79
C THR A 115 -19.10 2.23 -1.36
N ALA A 116 -17.87 2.15 -0.89
CA ALA A 116 -17.06 3.32 -0.52
C ALA A 116 -16.32 3.95 -1.72
N LYS A 117 -16.30 3.28 -2.88
CA LYS A 117 -15.67 3.81 -4.10
C LYS A 117 -16.72 4.49 -4.98
N ASN A 118 -16.34 5.62 -5.57
CA ASN A 118 -17.18 6.28 -6.56
C ASN A 118 -17.08 5.55 -7.92
N PRO A 119 -18.16 4.94 -8.45
CA PRO A 119 -18.13 4.22 -9.71
C PRO A 119 -17.89 5.13 -10.94
N ASP A 120 -18.16 6.43 -10.82
CA ASP A 120 -17.89 7.40 -11.89
C ASP A 120 -16.40 7.71 -12.04
N VAL A 121 -15.61 7.43 -10.99
CA VAL A 121 -14.15 7.64 -10.99
C VAL A 121 -13.40 6.33 -11.24
N ILE A 122 -13.85 5.25 -10.63
CA ILE A 122 -13.22 3.93 -10.76
C ILE A 122 -14.29 2.94 -11.21
N VAL A 123 -14.18 2.47 -12.44
CA VAL A 123 -15.06 1.40 -12.95
C VAL A 123 -14.97 0.20 -12.04
N GLN A 124 -16.13 -0.27 -11.57
CA GLN A 124 -16.22 -1.37 -10.63
C GLN A 124 -16.77 -2.62 -11.29
N ILE A 125 -16.17 -3.73 -11.00
CA ILE A 125 -16.55 -5.06 -11.50
C ILE A 125 -16.84 -6.01 -10.36
N ASP A 126 -17.69 -7.00 -10.64
CA ASP A 126 -17.85 -8.14 -9.76
C ASP A 126 -16.82 -9.22 -10.13
N LEU A 127 -15.85 -9.44 -9.25
CA LEU A 127 -14.79 -10.42 -9.48
C LEU A 127 -15.30 -11.87 -9.52
N THR A 128 -16.50 -12.12 -9.01
CA THR A 128 -17.11 -13.45 -9.00
C THR A 128 -17.94 -13.76 -10.24
N GLU A 129 -18.21 -12.75 -11.06
CA GLU A 129 -19.04 -12.88 -12.28
C GLU A 129 -18.26 -12.61 -13.56
N HIS A 130 -17.28 -11.65 -13.53
CA HIS A 130 -16.55 -11.23 -14.72
C HIS A 130 -15.41 -12.19 -15.05
N TYR A 131 -15.62 -13.12 -15.99
CA TYR A 131 -14.62 -14.09 -16.53
C TYR A 131 -13.72 -14.69 -15.45
N THR A 132 -14.31 -15.46 -14.53
CA THR A 132 -13.68 -15.98 -13.31
C THR A 132 -12.51 -16.95 -13.57
N ASP A 133 -12.41 -17.49 -14.75
CA ASP A 133 -11.41 -18.45 -15.22
C ASP A 133 -10.18 -17.80 -15.88
N LYS A 134 -10.18 -16.45 -16.02
CA LYS A 134 -9.10 -15.70 -16.68
C LYS A 134 -8.51 -14.62 -15.80
N ASP A 135 -7.23 -14.34 -15.98
CA ASP A 135 -6.61 -13.15 -15.43
C ASP A 135 -7.00 -11.90 -16.23
N CYS A 136 -7.05 -10.75 -15.56
CA CYS A 136 -7.44 -9.49 -16.19
C CYS A 136 -6.51 -9.15 -17.36
N ILE A 137 -5.21 -9.42 -17.23
CA ILE A 137 -4.20 -9.12 -18.23
C ILE A 137 -4.28 -10.04 -19.48
N GLU A 138 -5.07 -11.10 -19.45
CA GLU A 138 -5.30 -11.93 -20.64
C GLU A 138 -6.17 -11.20 -21.68
N CYS A 139 -7.05 -10.32 -21.22
CA CYS A 139 -7.96 -9.56 -22.07
C CYS A 139 -7.65 -8.06 -22.09
N HIS A 140 -7.14 -7.50 -21.00
CA HIS A 140 -6.86 -6.09 -20.86
C HIS A 140 -5.35 -5.81 -20.89
N ASN A 141 -4.94 -4.76 -21.64
CA ASN A 141 -3.60 -4.20 -21.49
C ASN A 141 -3.58 -3.32 -20.22
N PRO A 142 -2.74 -3.61 -19.20
CA PRO A 142 -2.77 -2.82 -17.96
C PRO A 142 -2.38 -1.36 -18.15
N HIS A 143 -1.60 -1.02 -19.17
CA HIS A 143 -1.22 0.37 -19.48
C HIS A 143 -2.27 1.08 -20.34
N LYS A 144 -3.09 0.33 -21.07
CA LYS A 144 -4.17 0.84 -21.92
C LYS A 144 -5.41 -0.05 -21.79
N PRO A 145 -6.12 -0.03 -20.64
CA PRO A 145 -7.10 -1.06 -20.27
C PRO A 145 -8.33 -1.14 -21.16
N TRP A 146 -8.67 -0.09 -21.90
CA TRP A 146 -9.74 -0.14 -22.90
C TRP A 146 -9.30 -0.75 -24.24
N GLU A 147 -8.01 -0.89 -24.48
CA GLU A 147 -7.51 -1.68 -25.59
C GLU A 147 -7.56 -3.17 -25.24
N LEU A 148 -8.64 -3.81 -25.65
CA LEU A 148 -8.80 -5.26 -25.43
C LEU A 148 -7.87 -6.02 -26.37
N LYS A 149 -7.14 -6.99 -25.85
CA LYS A 149 -6.36 -7.94 -26.64
C LYS A 149 -7.33 -8.78 -27.46
N ASN A 150 -7.31 -8.62 -28.78
CA ASN A 150 -8.09 -9.47 -29.68
C ASN A 150 -7.60 -10.92 -29.49
N GLN A 151 -8.53 -11.84 -29.26
CA GLN A 151 -8.23 -13.27 -29.10
C GLN A 151 -7.63 -13.92 -30.37
N ASP A 152 -7.64 -13.20 -31.50
CA ASP A 152 -7.14 -13.64 -32.79
C ASP A 152 -5.78 -13.05 -33.20
N SER A 153 -5.11 -12.30 -32.35
CA SER A 153 -3.76 -11.79 -32.62
C SER A 153 -2.72 -12.82 -32.16
N PRO A 154 -1.95 -13.45 -33.09
CA PRO A 154 -0.99 -14.49 -32.73
C PRO A 154 0.28 -13.97 -32.01
N GLU A 155 0.43 -12.68 -31.80
CA GLU A 155 1.64 -12.07 -31.22
C GLU A 155 1.27 -11.08 -30.11
N GLY A 156 1.04 -11.60 -28.92
CA GLY A 156 1.04 -10.83 -27.70
C GLY A 156 2.46 -10.59 -27.16
N ASN A 157 3.26 -9.80 -27.85
CA ASN A 157 4.51 -9.27 -27.32
C ASN A 157 4.22 -7.92 -26.63
N PHE A 158 4.17 -7.95 -25.28
CA PHE A 158 4.29 -6.78 -24.42
C PHE A 158 5.34 -7.07 -23.35
#